data_501dfb623172fa0294eacb57d25219f3
#
_entry.id   501dfb623172fa0294eacb57d25219f3
#
_cell.length_a   1.000
_cell.length_b   1.000
_cell.length_c   1.000
_cell.angle_alpha   90.00
_cell.angle_beta   90.00
_cell.angle_gamma   90.00
#
_symmetry.space_group_name_H-M   'P 1'
#
loop_
_entity.id
_entity.type
_entity.pdbx_description
1 polymer ?
#
loop_
_entity_poly.entity_id
_entity_poly.type
_entity_poly.pdbx_seq_one_letter_code
_entity_poly.pdbx_strand_id
1 'polypeptide(L)'
;MIDQNVITRVEKKYEINVFTAMSLKNILCKTLVQDSYNKDDGYMVRSLYFDTLYNNDYFDKEDGLEYRRKIRLRTYDPKAQFLKLELKQKEGEYQHKYSLTIPKSIAQRLIEGHYEVLKELNNDFADRLYTIMQTNLYRPKCIVEYNRLAYIVKENNTRITIDSDLKSSESNIDIFNPSLSLNPVTSKTILEVKYNNFLLSYVKDIIDSVNKSQTSASKYCMSRFISYL
;
A
#
# COMPACT_ATOMS: atom_id res chain seq x y z
N MET A 1 3.28 -14.30 35.12
CA MET A 1 2.56 -13.18 34.45
C MET A 1 3.39 -12.83 33.22
N ILE A 2 2.89 -13.15 32.05
CA ILE A 2 3.54 -12.75 30.79
C ILE A 2 3.06 -11.32 30.55
N ASP A 3 3.96 -10.38 30.79
CA ASP A 3 3.76 -8.97 30.45
C ASP A 3 3.69 -8.91 28.92
N GLN A 4 2.48 -8.94 28.36
CA GLN A 4 2.27 -8.68 26.94
C GLN A 4 2.49 -7.18 26.74
N ASN A 5 3.71 -6.79 26.37
CA ASN A 5 4.00 -5.45 25.89
C ASN A 5 3.14 -5.20 24.64
N VAL A 6 2.01 -4.55 24.84
CA VAL A 6 1.12 -4.16 23.75
C VAL A 6 1.84 -3.10 22.91
N ILE A 7 2.36 -3.50 21.76
CA ILE A 7 2.98 -2.59 20.79
C ILE A 7 1.88 -1.93 19.96
N THR A 8 1.61 -0.68 20.23
CA THR A 8 0.69 0.13 19.42
C THR A 8 1.42 0.70 18.22
N ARG A 9 1.05 0.25 17.01
CA ARG A 9 1.61 0.77 15.77
C ARG A 9 0.79 1.93 15.25
N VAL A 10 1.42 3.10 15.14
CA VAL A 10 0.83 4.32 14.61
C VAL A 10 1.22 4.50 13.14
N GLU A 11 0.26 4.88 12.31
CA GLU A 11 0.46 5.24 10.90
C GLU A 11 -0.12 6.63 10.66
N LYS A 12 0.73 7.61 10.33
CA LYS A 12 0.32 8.96 9.94
C LYS A 12 0.66 9.19 8.48
N LYS A 13 -0.24 9.85 7.75
CA LYS A 13 -0.05 10.20 6.35
C LYS A 13 -0.24 11.69 6.16
N TYR A 14 0.54 12.24 5.26
CA TYR A 14 0.49 13.65 4.91
C TYR A 14 0.59 13.81 3.39
N GLU A 15 -0.12 14.79 2.87
CA GLU A 15 0.13 15.31 1.54
C GLU A 15 1.16 16.44 1.61
N ILE A 16 2.16 16.36 0.74
CA ILE A 16 3.21 17.37 0.59
C ILE A 16 3.40 17.68 -0.90
N ASN A 17 3.87 18.88 -1.20
CA ASN A 17 4.22 19.24 -2.57
C ASN A 17 5.61 18.67 -2.96
N VAL A 18 5.92 18.71 -4.25
CA VAL A 18 7.17 18.17 -4.81
C VAL A 18 8.42 18.83 -4.20
N PHE A 19 8.41 20.15 -4.00
CA PHE A 19 9.56 20.87 -3.42
C PHE A 19 9.81 20.46 -1.98
N THR A 20 8.75 20.33 -1.19
CA THR A 20 8.79 19.81 0.18
C THR A 20 9.33 18.39 0.20
N ALA A 21 8.89 17.53 -0.73
CA ALA A 21 9.37 16.15 -0.84
C ALA A 21 10.88 16.09 -1.16
N MET A 22 11.38 16.95 -2.05
CA MET A 22 12.81 17.04 -2.39
C MET A 22 13.64 17.53 -1.19
N SER A 23 13.18 18.55 -0.49
CA SER A 23 13.84 19.05 0.73
C SER A 23 13.91 17.97 1.80
N LEU A 24 12.79 17.28 2.04
CA LEU A 24 12.71 16.20 3.00
C LEU A 24 13.60 15.01 2.62
N LYS A 25 13.62 14.61 1.34
CA LYS A 25 14.56 13.60 0.82
C LYS A 25 16.01 13.95 1.21
N ASN A 26 16.44 15.20 0.98
CA ASN A 26 17.79 15.65 1.28
C ASN A 26 18.13 15.60 2.78
N ILE A 27 17.17 15.89 3.64
CA ILE A 27 17.35 15.77 5.10
C ILE A 27 17.41 14.29 5.49
N LEU A 28 16.44 13.49 5.07
CA LEU A 28 16.32 12.09 5.49
C LEU A 28 17.49 11.23 5.01
N CYS A 29 18.01 11.46 3.80
CA CYS A 29 19.15 10.69 3.30
C CYS A 29 20.46 10.96 4.05
N LYS A 30 20.58 12.12 4.73
CA LYS A 30 21.74 12.49 5.54
C LYS A 30 21.58 12.07 7.02
N THR A 31 20.36 11.85 7.49
CA THR A 31 20.09 11.65 8.92
C THR A 31 19.62 10.25 9.26
N LEU A 32 19.03 9.54 8.30
CA LEU A 32 18.44 8.22 8.54
C LEU A 32 19.04 7.14 7.64
N VAL A 33 18.84 5.89 8.04
CA VAL A 33 19.27 4.74 7.24
C VAL A 33 18.26 4.55 6.09
N GLN A 34 18.78 4.49 4.87
CA GLN A 34 17.95 4.16 3.71
C GLN A 34 17.57 2.69 3.70
N ASP A 35 16.35 2.40 3.24
CA ASP A 35 15.92 1.03 2.95
C ASP A 35 16.83 0.43 1.86
N SER A 36 17.20 -0.84 2.01
CA SER A 36 18.11 -1.53 1.06
C SER A 36 17.58 -1.62 -0.37
N TYR A 37 16.28 -1.45 -0.56
CA TYR A 37 15.64 -1.41 -1.89
C TYR A 37 15.69 -0.03 -2.55
N ASN A 38 16.05 1.04 -1.82
CA ASN A 38 16.21 2.35 -2.43
C ASN A 38 17.34 2.31 -3.47
N LYS A 39 17.02 2.81 -4.65
CA LYS A 39 17.99 3.31 -5.63
C LYS A 39 18.10 4.83 -5.46
N ASP A 40 18.86 5.51 -6.29
CA ASP A 40 19.06 6.97 -6.19
C ASP A 40 17.74 7.76 -6.12
N ASP A 41 16.73 7.32 -6.89
CA ASP A 41 15.42 7.95 -6.94
C ASP A 41 14.29 7.09 -6.36
N GLY A 42 14.62 6.02 -5.64
CA GLY A 42 13.64 5.11 -5.05
C GLY A 42 13.39 3.85 -5.88
N TYR A 43 12.28 3.22 -5.63
CA TYR A 43 11.86 2.00 -6.32
C TYR A 43 10.36 2.02 -6.63
N MET A 44 10.02 1.40 -7.74
CA MET A 44 8.63 1.25 -8.18
C MET A 44 7.86 0.32 -7.26
N VAL A 45 6.63 0.69 -6.96
CA VAL A 45 5.64 -0.16 -6.29
C VAL A 45 4.39 -0.19 -7.13
N ARG A 46 4.07 -1.34 -7.71
CA ARG A 46 2.85 -1.56 -8.49
C ARG A 46 1.93 -2.52 -7.74
N SER A 47 0.66 -2.17 -7.66
CA SER A 47 -0.36 -3.02 -7.03
C SER A 47 -1.62 -3.08 -7.86
N LEU A 48 -2.13 -4.29 -8.11
CA LEU A 48 -3.47 -4.50 -8.64
C LEU A 48 -4.43 -4.70 -7.47
N TYR A 49 -5.41 -3.84 -7.34
CA TYR A 49 -6.45 -3.94 -6.32
C TYR A 49 -7.65 -4.72 -6.83
N PHE A 50 -8.19 -5.53 -5.94
CA PHE A 50 -9.47 -6.22 -6.12
C PHE A 50 -10.53 -5.51 -5.28
N ASP A 51 -11.76 -5.52 -5.75
CA ASP A 51 -12.95 -5.08 -5.02
C ASP A 51 -14.14 -5.94 -5.42
N THR A 52 -15.20 -5.87 -4.64
CA THR A 52 -16.47 -6.56 -4.95
C THR A 52 -17.06 -6.02 -6.26
N LEU A 53 -18.02 -6.74 -6.80
CA LEU A 53 -18.75 -6.27 -7.99
C LEU A 53 -19.34 -4.87 -7.78
N TYR A 54 -19.80 -4.57 -6.56
CA TYR A 54 -20.44 -3.31 -6.17
C TYR A 54 -19.50 -2.26 -5.59
N ASN A 55 -18.14 -2.50 -5.61
CA ASN A 55 -17.13 -1.61 -5.08
C ASN A 55 -17.25 -1.33 -3.56
N ASN A 56 -17.65 -2.35 -2.80
CA ASN A 56 -17.89 -2.18 -1.37
C ASN A 56 -16.65 -1.72 -0.61
N ASP A 57 -15.45 -2.28 -0.91
CA ASP A 57 -14.21 -1.88 -0.24
C ASP A 57 -13.83 -0.40 -0.50
N TYR A 58 -14.23 0.14 -1.66
CA TYR A 58 -14.10 1.56 -1.98
C TYR A 58 -15.05 2.38 -1.11
N PHE A 59 -16.36 2.10 -1.16
CA PHE A 59 -17.39 2.84 -0.42
C PHE A 59 -17.20 2.72 1.08
N ASP A 60 -16.93 1.52 1.62
CA ASP A 60 -16.65 1.32 3.05
C ASP A 60 -15.53 2.26 3.54
N LYS A 61 -14.53 2.54 2.68
CA LYS A 61 -13.44 3.46 3.03
C LYS A 61 -13.87 4.91 2.94
N GLU A 62 -14.64 5.30 1.91
CA GLU A 62 -15.10 6.68 1.72
C GLU A 62 -16.13 7.06 2.79
N ASP A 63 -17.03 6.16 3.12
CA ASP A 63 -18.05 6.33 4.17
C ASP A 63 -17.47 6.21 5.59
N GLY A 64 -16.19 5.86 5.72
CA GLY A 64 -15.50 5.82 7.00
C GLY A 64 -15.87 4.63 7.88
N LEU A 65 -16.47 3.56 7.33
CA LEU A 65 -16.93 2.41 8.11
C LEU A 65 -15.80 1.82 8.97
N GLU A 66 -16.16 1.31 10.14
CA GLU A 66 -15.18 0.70 11.06
C GLU A 66 -14.61 -0.60 10.52
N TYR A 67 -15.43 -1.40 9.83
CA TYR A 67 -15.02 -2.65 9.19
C TYR A 67 -14.71 -2.41 7.73
N ARG A 68 -13.43 -2.47 7.38
CA ARG A 68 -12.94 -2.23 6.01
C ARG A 68 -11.87 -3.21 5.64
N ARG A 69 -11.80 -3.55 4.36
CA ARG A 69 -10.73 -4.41 3.85
C ARG A 69 -10.18 -3.87 2.53
N LYS A 70 -9.02 -4.39 2.14
CA LYS A 70 -8.41 -4.17 0.84
C LYS A 70 -7.61 -5.38 0.46
N ILE A 71 -7.89 -5.91 -0.71
CA ILE A 71 -7.17 -7.05 -1.29
C ILE A 71 -6.35 -6.54 -2.47
N ARG A 72 -5.10 -6.96 -2.55
CA ARG A 72 -4.24 -6.60 -3.68
C ARG A 72 -3.16 -7.62 -3.97
N LEU A 73 -2.76 -7.69 -5.23
CA LEU A 73 -1.47 -8.20 -5.65
C LEU A 73 -0.46 -7.06 -5.70
N ARG A 74 0.77 -7.29 -5.23
CA ARG A 74 1.83 -6.29 -5.29
C ARG A 74 3.09 -6.87 -5.89
N THR A 75 3.69 -6.09 -6.77
CA THR A 75 5.03 -6.33 -7.31
C THR A 75 5.89 -5.07 -7.17
N TYR A 76 7.21 -5.28 -7.21
CA TYR A 76 8.24 -4.25 -7.29
C TYR A 76 8.97 -4.28 -8.64
N ASP A 77 8.65 -5.27 -9.46
CA ASP A 77 9.13 -5.42 -10.83
C ASP A 77 8.06 -6.15 -11.66
N PRO A 78 7.61 -5.63 -12.81
CA PRO A 78 6.67 -6.30 -13.71
C PRO A 78 7.16 -7.67 -14.20
N LYS A 79 8.49 -7.88 -14.23
CA LYS A 79 9.12 -9.14 -14.63
C LYS A 79 9.30 -10.14 -13.48
N ALA A 80 8.91 -9.78 -12.25
CA ALA A 80 9.07 -10.64 -11.09
C ALA A 80 8.33 -11.97 -11.26
N GLN A 81 8.96 -13.06 -10.81
CA GLN A 81 8.36 -14.40 -10.80
C GLN A 81 7.46 -14.65 -9.58
N PHE A 82 7.54 -13.78 -8.58
CA PHE A 82 6.75 -13.86 -7.37
C PHE A 82 6.13 -12.51 -7.03
N LEU A 83 4.90 -12.53 -6.54
CA LEU A 83 4.15 -11.36 -6.10
C LEU A 83 3.72 -11.53 -4.65
N LYS A 84 3.39 -10.40 -4.01
CA LYS A 84 2.75 -10.38 -2.69
C LYS A 84 1.24 -10.30 -2.85
N LEU A 85 0.53 -11.34 -2.40
CA LEU A 85 -0.92 -11.28 -2.19
C LEU A 85 -1.17 -10.77 -0.78
N GLU A 86 -1.88 -9.65 -0.66
CA GLU A 86 -2.06 -8.96 0.61
C GLU A 86 -3.54 -8.68 0.88
N LEU A 87 -3.98 -8.97 2.10
CA LEU A 87 -5.23 -8.53 2.69
C LEU A 87 -4.94 -7.58 3.84
N LYS A 88 -5.46 -6.37 3.78
CA LYS A 88 -5.48 -5.42 4.90
C LYS A 88 -6.90 -5.27 5.38
N GLN A 89 -7.13 -5.56 6.66
CA GLN A 89 -8.42 -5.37 7.33
C GLN A 89 -8.30 -4.33 8.43
N LYS A 90 -9.33 -3.52 8.59
CA LYS A 90 -9.52 -2.65 9.74
C LYS A 90 -10.80 -3.08 10.45
N GLU A 91 -10.73 -3.22 11.77
CA GLU A 91 -11.84 -3.59 12.63
C GLU A 91 -11.82 -2.64 13.83
N GLY A 92 -12.64 -1.58 13.77
CA GLY A 92 -12.57 -0.49 14.73
C GLY A 92 -11.19 0.19 14.70
N GLU A 93 -10.46 0.14 15.80
CA GLU A 93 -9.09 0.69 15.92
C GLU A 93 -8.00 -0.28 15.43
N TYR A 94 -8.30 -1.57 15.35
CA TYR A 94 -7.33 -2.60 15.00
C TYR A 94 -7.10 -2.69 13.50
N GLN A 95 -5.84 -2.92 13.11
CA GLN A 95 -5.46 -3.18 11.72
C GLN A 95 -4.72 -4.50 11.62
N HIS A 96 -5.29 -5.42 10.83
CA HIS A 96 -4.67 -6.69 10.52
C HIS A 96 -4.12 -6.66 9.10
N LYS A 97 -2.90 -7.13 8.92
CA LYS A 97 -2.29 -7.30 7.61
C LYS A 97 -1.82 -8.73 7.45
N TYR A 98 -2.37 -9.39 6.44
CA TYR A 98 -1.93 -10.71 6.00
C TYR A 98 -1.21 -10.57 4.66
N SER A 99 -0.16 -11.38 4.46
CA SER A 99 0.65 -11.31 3.23
C SER A 99 1.20 -12.69 2.92
N LEU A 100 1.02 -13.13 1.68
CA LEU A 100 1.57 -14.38 1.14
C LEU A 100 2.35 -14.08 -0.13
N THR A 101 3.50 -14.70 -0.28
CA THR A 101 4.26 -14.66 -1.54
C THR A 101 3.76 -15.78 -2.43
N ILE A 102 3.28 -15.45 -3.62
CA ILE A 102 2.73 -16.40 -4.58
C ILE A 102 3.49 -16.32 -5.91
N PRO A 103 3.60 -17.43 -6.64
CA PRO A 103 4.19 -17.45 -7.98
C PRO A 103 3.35 -16.66 -8.98
N LYS A 104 4.00 -16.17 -10.04
CA LYS A 104 3.36 -15.43 -11.13
C LYS A 104 2.18 -16.19 -11.76
N SER A 105 2.30 -17.51 -11.95
CA SER A 105 1.23 -18.34 -12.50
C SER A 105 -0.06 -18.32 -11.67
N ILE A 106 0.07 -18.36 -10.35
CA ILE A 106 -1.06 -18.23 -9.42
C ILE A 106 -1.65 -16.82 -9.50
N ALA A 107 -0.80 -15.80 -9.53
CA ALA A 107 -1.25 -14.42 -9.65
C ALA A 107 -2.03 -14.16 -10.95
N GLN A 108 -1.61 -14.76 -12.09
CA GLN A 108 -2.31 -14.66 -13.37
C GLN A 108 -3.72 -15.27 -13.28
N ARG A 109 -3.84 -16.48 -12.74
CA ARG A 109 -5.15 -17.12 -12.54
C ARG A 109 -6.08 -16.31 -11.64
N LEU A 110 -5.55 -15.66 -10.59
CA LEU A 110 -6.34 -14.75 -9.74
C LEU A 110 -6.86 -13.53 -10.51
N ILE A 111 -6.06 -12.97 -11.42
CA ILE A 111 -6.46 -11.83 -12.27
C ILE A 111 -7.56 -12.25 -13.25
N GLU A 112 -7.52 -13.48 -13.75
CA GLU A 112 -8.54 -14.07 -14.62
C GLU A 112 -9.83 -14.44 -13.87
N GLY A 113 -9.82 -14.38 -12.53
CA GLY A 113 -10.98 -14.68 -11.68
C GLY A 113 -11.06 -16.12 -11.18
N HIS A 114 -10.00 -16.92 -11.41
CA HIS A 114 -9.89 -18.30 -10.95
C HIS A 114 -9.41 -18.38 -9.50
N TYR A 115 -10.27 -18.00 -8.55
CA TYR A 115 -9.87 -17.90 -7.12
C TYR A 115 -9.70 -19.26 -6.45
N GLU A 116 -10.22 -20.36 -7.02
CA GLU A 116 -9.99 -21.72 -6.53
C GLU A 116 -8.50 -22.10 -6.46
N VAL A 117 -7.65 -21.45 -7.24
CA VAL A 117 -6.19 -21.60 -7.19
C VAL A 117 -5.59 -21.31 -5.80
N LEU A 118 -6.28 -20.53 -4.97
CA LEU A 118 -5.85 -20.24 -3.60
C LEU A 118 -5.86 -21.49 -2.72
N LYS A 119 -6.74 -22.46 -2.99
CA LYS A 119 -6.80 -23.75 -2.26
C LYS A 119 -5.58 -24.63 -2.55
N GLU A 120 -4.95 -24.48 -3.72
CA GLU A 120 -3.74 -25.23 -4.09
C GLU A 120 -2.52 -24.85 -3.22
N LEU A 121 -2.58 -23.72 -2.52
CA LEU A 121 -1.49 -23.21 -1.71
C LEU A 121 -1.37 -23.86 -0.32
N ASN A 122 -2.36 -24.65 0.10
CA ASN A 122 -2.42 -25.31 1.41
C ASN A 122 -2.06 -24.35 2.56
N ASN A 123 -2.72 -23.22 2.62
CA ASN A 123 -2.43 -22.13 3.56
C ASN A 123 -3.72 -21.50 4.08
N ASP A 124 -3.88 -21.44 5.40
CA ASP A 124 -5.11 -20.94 6.07
C ASP A 124 -5.50 -19.53 5.62
N PHE A 125 -4.52 -18.66 5.38
CA PHE A 125 -4.79 -17.33 4.87
C PHE A 125 -5.31 -17.36 3.43
N ALA A 126 -4.77 -18.22 2.58
CA ALA A 126 -5.24 -18.40 1.20
C ALA A 126 -6.66 -18.96 1.16
N ASP A 127 -6.99 -19.94 1.99
CA ASP A 127 -8.34 -20.53 2.11
C ASP A 127 -9.36 -19.49 2.59
N ARG A 128 -8.99 -18.71 3.59
CA ARG A 128 -9.81 -17.59 4.07
C ARG A 128 -10.03 -16.56 2.96
N LEU A 129 -8.99 -16.22 2.22
CA LEU A 129 -9.07 -15.25 1.14
C LEU A 129 -9.92 -15.75 -0.03
N TYR A 130 -9.80 -17.03 -0.37
CA TYR A 130 -10.69 -17.69 -1.35
C TYR A 130 -12.16 -17.50 -0.97
N THR A 131 -12.51 -17.82 0.27
CA THR A 131 -13.88 -17.69 0.77
C THR A 131 -14.39 -16.24 0.66
N ILE A 132 -13.55 -15.26 1.10
CA ILE A 132 -13.89 -13.84 1.01
C ILE A 132 -14.12 -13.42 -0.45
N MET A 133 -13.22 -13.80 -1.36
CA MET A 133 -13.27 -13.36 -2.75
C MET A 133 -14.43 -13.98 -3.52
N GLN A 134 -14.73 -15.25 -3.28
CA GLN A 134 -15.87 -15.93 -3.93
C GLN A 134 -17.21 -15.42 -3.41
N THR A 135 -17.39 -15.38 -2.08
CA THR A 135 -18.67 -15.00 -1.47
C THR A 135 -19.07 -13.56 -1.81
N ASN A 136 -18.08 -12.66 -1.93
CA ASN A 136 -18.35 -11.25 -2.18
C ASN A 136 -18.12 -10.84 -3.65
N LEU A 137 -17.99 -11.81 -4.56
CA LEU A 137 -17.84 -11.57 -6.01
C LEU A 137 -16.73 -10.57 -6.35
N TYR A 138 -15.56 -10.75 -5.76
CA TYR A 138 -14.41 -9.88 -6.03
C TYR A 138 -14.00 -9.93 -7.50
N ARG A 139 -13.47 -8.81 -8.00
CA ARG A 139 -12.91 -8.66 -9.35
C ARG A 139 -11.67 -7.76 -9.27
N PRO A 140 -10.70 -7.94 -10.15
CA PRO A 140 -9.64 -6.95 -10.33
C PRO A 140 -10.26 -5.62 -10.80
N LYS A 141 -9.82 -4.50 -10.22
CA LYS A 141 -10.42 -3.18 -10.45
C LYS A 141 -9.46 -2.17 -11.03
N CYS A 142 -8.33 -1.94 -10.37
CA CYS A 142 -7.38 -0.97 -10.88
C CYS A 142 -5.94 -1.31 -10.50
N ILE A 143 -5.02 -0.92 -11.37
CA ILE A 143 -3.59 -0.86 -11.05
C ILE A 143 -3.28 0.51 -10.47
N VAL A 144 -2.51 0.50 -9.41
CA VAL A 144 -1.92 1.69 -8.79
C VAL A 144 -0.41 1.52 -8.76
N GLU A 145 0.29 2.49 -9.35
CA GLU A 145 1.75 2.52 -9.37
C GLU A 145 2.26 3.83 -8.80
N TYR A 146 3.39 3.78 -8.13
CA TYR A 146 4.09 4.94 -7.60
C TYR A 146 5.56 4.64 -7.35
N ASN A 147 6.36 5.67 -7.27
CA ASN A 147 7.75 5.57 -6.86
C ASN A 147 7.87 5.78 -5.34
N ARG A 148 8.68 4.96 -4.66
CA ARG A 148 8.87 5.00 -3.20
C ARG A 148 10.32 5.19 -2.82
N LEU A 149 10.55 6.18 -1.97
CA LEU A 149 11.74 6.28 -1.13
C LEU A 149 11.38 5.87 0.29
N ALA A 150 12.20 5.08 0.94
CA ALA A 150 11.95 4.60 2.29
C ALA A 150 13.18 4.75 3.18
N TYR A 151 12.95 5.18 4.44
CA TYR A 151 13.97 5.41 5.45
C TYR A 151 13.56 4.70 6.73
N ILE A 152 14.55 4.22 7.48
CA ILE A 152 14.35 3.38 8.65
C ILE A 152 15.08 3.97 9.84
N VAL A 153 14.40 3.96 10.99
CA VAL A 153 14.97 4.18 12.32
C VAL A 153 14.76 2.90 13.11
N LYS A 154 15.84 2.22 13.45
CA LYS A 154 15.80 0.87 14.03
C LYS A 154 15.28 0.86 15.45
N GLU A 155 15.55 1.91 16.22
CA GLU A 155 15.35 1.98 17.68
C GLU A 155 13.89 1.72 18.09
N ASN A 156 12.92 2.18 17.28
CA ASN A 156 11.49 1.97 17.55
C ASN A 156 10.70 1.50 16.32
N ASN A 157 11.38 0.85 15.38
CA ASN A 157 10.80 0.40 14.12
C ASN A 157 10.07 1.51 13.34
N THR A 158 10.58 2.75 13.41
CA THR A 158 10.04 3.84 12.61
C THR A 158 10.41 3.64 11.14
N ARG A 159 9.42 3.76 10.27
CA ARG A 159 9.59 3.77 8.82
C ARG A 159 8.94 5.01 8.23
N ILE A 160 9.72 5.80 7.52
CA ILE A 160 9.26 6.97 6.79
C ILE A 160 9.30 6.65 5.30
N THR A 161 8.23 6.87 4.58
CA THR A 161 8.19 6.68 3.13
C THR A 161 7.68 7.93 2.42
N ILE A 162 8.30 8.25 1.32
CA ILE A 162 7.90 9.30 0.38
C ILE A 162 7.43 8.60 -0.89
N ASP A 163 6.14 8.64 -1.16
CA ASP A 163 5.50 8.03 -2.31
C ASP A 163 5.12 9.11 -3.32
N SER A 164 5.81 9.16 -4.44
CA SER A 164 5.67 10.14 -5.51
C SER A 164 5.18 9.50 -6.81
N ASP A 165 4.81 10.33 -7.77
CA ASP A 165 4.41 9.91 -9.12
C ASP A 165 3.30 8.86 -9.10
N LEU A 166 2.23 9.14 -8.34
CA LEU A 166 1.10 8.24 -8.21
C LEU A 166 0.29 8.21 -9.51
N LYS A 167 0.22 7.03 -10.11
CA LYS A 167 -0.47 6.77 -11.37
C LYS A 167 -1.41 5.57 -11.24
N SER A 168 -2.40 5.48 -12.09
CA SER A 168 -3.35 4.36 -12.11
C SER A 168 -3.87 4.01 -13.49
N SER A 169 -4.40 2.79 -13.63
CA SER A 169 -5.19 2.34 -14.77
C SER A 169 -6.31 1.43 -14.31
N GLU A 170 -7.52 1.65 -14.83
CA GLU A 170 -8.66 0.74 -14.70
C GLU A 170 -8.95 0.00 -16.00
N SER A 171 -8.60 0.61 -17.14
CA SER A 171 -8.81 0.03 -18.47
C SER A 171 -7.84 -1.09 -18.80
N ASN A 172 -6.66 -1.08 -18.20
CA ASN A 172 -5.66 -2.13 -18.37
C ASN A 172 -5.17 -2.58 -16.98
N ILE A 173 -5.45 -3.84 -16.67
CA ILE A 173 -5.14 -4.50 -15.38
C ILE A 173 -3.97 -5.49 -15.49
N ASP A 174 -3.22 -5.49 -16.58
CA ASP A 174 -2.03 -6.33 -16.75
C ASP A 174 -0.87 -5.81 -15.90
N ILE A 175 -0.82 -6.29 -14.65
CA ILE A 175 0.23 -5.93 -13.67
C ILE A 175 1.65 -6.31 -14.15
N PHE A 176 1.76 -7.23 -15.11
CA PHE A 176 3.02 -7.74 -15.64
C PHE A 176 3.55 -6.97 -16.84
N ASN A 177 2.75 -6.07 -17.41
CA ASN A 177 3.16 -5.26 -18.55
C ASN A 177 4.18 -4.18 -18.14
N PRO A 178 5.45 -4.25 -18.62
CA PRO A 178 6.45 -3.24 -18.28
C PRO A 178 6.16 -1.86 -18.89
N SER A 179 5.39 -1.82 -19.97
CA SER A 179 5.03 -0.59 -20.72
C SER A 179 3.57 -0.20 -20.52
N LEU A 180 3.04 -0.43 -19.31
CA LEU A 180 1.65 -0.12 -19.00
C LEU A 180 1.40 1.39 -19.08
N SER A 181 0.39 1.79 -19.85
CA SER A 181 -0.09 3.17 -19.89
C SER A 181 -0.88 3.48 -18.61
N LEU A 182 -0.44 4.48 -17.85
CA LEU A 182 -1.00 4.87 -16.57
C LEU A 182 -1.31 6.37 -16.57
N ASN A 183 -2.47 6.72 -16.04
CA ASN A 183 -2.89 8.11 -15.87
C ASN A 183 -2.42 8.66 -14.51
N PRO A 184 -1.92 9.90 -14.43
CA PRO A 184 -1.57 10.51 -13.17
C PRO A 184 -2.81 10.67 -12.27
N VAL A 185 -2.66 10.36 -10.99
CA VAL A 185 -3.74 10.45 -9.99
C VAL A 185 -3.70 11.78 -9.24
N THR A 186 -2.51 12.25 -8.93
CA THR A 186 -2.29 13.51 -8.21
C THR A 186 -0.90 14.06 -8.50
N SER A 187 -0.76 15.37 -8.43
CA SER A 187 0.54 16.06 -8.44
C SER A 187 1.22 16.11 -7.08
N LYS A 188 0.52 15.69 -6.02
CA LYS A 188 1.07 15.68 -4.66
C LYS A 188 1.80 14.38 -4.36
N THR A 189 2.71 14.47 -3.41
CA THR A 189 3.47 13.36 -2.86
C THR A 189 2.88 12.96 -1.51
N ILE A 190 2.83 11.67 -1.22
CA ILE A 190 2.34 11.13 0.05
C ILE A 190 3.53 10.79 0.95
N LEU A 191 3.66 11.53 2.04
CA LEU A 191 4.55 11.19 3.14
C LEU A 191 3.81 10.28 4.12
N GLU A 192 4.37 9.11 4.40
CA GLU A 192 3.82 8.17 5.38
C GLU A 192 4.85 7.89 6.47
N VAL A 193 4.45 8.05 7.73
CA VAL A 193 5.28 7.81 8.92
C VAL A 193 4.64 6.71 9.75
N LYS A 194 5.36 5.61 9.91
CA LYS A 194 4.97 4.47 10.75
C LYS A 194 5.94 4.29 11.89
N TYR A 195 5.44 4.13 13.10
CA TYR A 195 6.27 3.93 14.28
C TYR A 195 5.52 3.14 15.36
N ASN A 196 6.26 2.57 16.30
CA ASN A 196 5.71 1.87 17.44
C ASN A 196 5.69 2.82 18.66
N ASN A 197 4.56 2.85 19.35
CA ASN A 197 4.29 3.60 20.58
C ASN A 197 4.53 5.11 20.47
N PHE A 198 5.75 5.58 20.28
CA PHE A 198 6.11 6.99 20.20
C PHE A 198 7.09 7.28 19.04
N LEU A 199 7.09 8.51 18.59
CA LEU A 199 8.04 8.99 17.61
C LEU A 199 9.21 9.68 18.31
N LEU A 200 10.45 9.31 17.97
CA LEU A 200 11.65 9.92 18.50
C LEU A 200 11.67 11.43 18.21
N SER A 201 12.14 12.25 19.16
CA SER A 201 12.05 13.71 19.07
C SER A 201 12.69 14.26 17.80
N TYR A 202 13.92 13.88 17.49
CA TYR A 202 14.61 14.36 16.29
C TYR A 202 13.89 13.97 14.98
N VAL A 203 13.24 12.79 14.93
CA VAL A 203 12.43 12.39 13.78
C VAL A 203 11.18 13.23 13.69
N LYS A 204 10.55 13.51 14.84
CA LYS A 204 9.40 14.41 14.92
C LYS A 204 9.77 15.80 14.42
N ASP A 205 10.89 16.35 14.87
CA ASP A 205 11.37 17.68 14.46
C ASP A 205 11.61 17.75 12.94
N ILE A 206 12.20 16.71 12.34
CA ILE A 206 12.35 16.62 10.88
C ILE A 206 10.99 16.61 10.19
N ILE A 207 10.02 15.82 10.66
CA ILE A 207 8.70 15.75 10.06
C ILE A 207 7.92 17.05 10.28
N ASP A 208 8.11 17.73 11.40
CA ASP A 208 7.42 18.98 11.72
C ASP A 208 8.04 20.21 11.05
N SER A 209 9.30 20.12 10.58
CA SER A 209 9.97 21.20 9.85
C SER A 209 9.41 21.46 8.44
N VAL A 210 8.58 20.56 7.91
CA VAL A 210 8.05 20.68 6.55
C VAL A 210 6.56 21.02 6.53
N ASN A 211 6.17 21.80 5.53
CA ASN A 211 4.75 22.12 5.31
C ASN A 211 4.02 20.87 4.78
N LYS A 212 3.02 20.42 5.53
CA LYS A 212 2.27 19.19 5.27
C LYS A 212 0.82 19.30 5.72
N SER A 213 -0.07 18.58 5.02
CA SER A 213 -1.47 18.43 5.43
C SER A 213 -1.74 16.98 5.80
N GLN A 214 -2.23 16.72 7.02
CA GLN A 214 -2.56 15.37 7.42
C GLN A 214 -3.74 14.84 6.61
N THR A 215 -3.65 13.59 6.16
CA THR A 215 -4.66 12.99 5.30
C THR A 215 -4.92 11.52 5.70
N SER A 216 -6.13 11.06 5.42
CA SER A 216 -6.47 9.63 5.48
C SER A 216 -6.28 8.93 4.12
N ALA A 217 -5.50 9.53 3.22
CA ALA A 217 -5.36 9.12 1.83
C ALA A 217 -5.21 7.62 1.65
N SER A 218 -6.05 7.08 0.81
CA SER A 218 -5.98 5.72 0.30
C SER A 218 -5.63 5.77 -1.18
N LYS A 219 -4.43 5.31 -1.56
CA LYS A 219 -4.03 5.29 -2.98
C LYS A 219 -5.05 4.58 -3.86
N TYR A 220 -5.69 3.51 -3.37
CA TYR A 220 -6.80 2.84 -4.05
C TYR A 220 -7.98 3.80 -4.26
N CYS A 221 -8.48 4.44 -3.20
CA CYS A 221 -9.63 5.34 -3.33
C CYS A 221 -9.31 6.57 -4.20
N MET A 222 -8.12 7.17 -4.03
CA MET A 222 -7.67 8.27 -4.89
C MET A 222 -7.66 7.87 -6.36
N SER A 223 -7.22 6.64 -6.67
CA SER A 223 -7.17 6.13 -8.05
C SER A 223 -8.56 5.85 -8.61
N ARG A 224 -9.48 5.38 -7.80
CA ARG A 224 -10.87 5.11 -8.19
C ARG A 224 -11.70 6.39 -8.33
N PHE A 225 -11.42 7.40 -7.51
CA PHE A 225 -12.14 8.66 -7.53
C PHE A 225 -12.14 9.33 -8.92
N ILE A 226 -11.05 9.21 -9.68
CA ILE A 226 -10.95 9.75 -11.04
C ILE A 226 -12.03 9.17 -11.96
N SER A 227 -12.44 7.93 -11.74
CA SER A 227 -13.46 7.26 -12.57
C SER A 227 -14.89 7.62 -12.17
N TYR A 228 -15.07 8.34 -11.07
CA TYR A 228 -16.37 8.84 -10.60
C TYR A 228 -16.58 10.34 -10.85
N LEU A 229 -15.54 11.04 -11.41
CA LEU A 229 -15.63 12.42 -11.88
C LEU A 229 -16.11 12.47 -13.32
#